data_d44295fb34cce2cbd537f003ea2c98ad
#
_entry.id   d44295fb34cce2cbd537f003ea2c98ad
#
_cell.length_a   1.000
_cell.length_b   1.000
_cell.length_c   1.000
_cell.angle_alpha   90.00
_cell.angle_beta   90.00
_cell.angle_gamma   90.00
#
_symmetry.space_group_name_H-M   'P 1'
#
loop_
_entity.id
_entity.type
_entity.pdbx_description
1 polymer ?
#
loop_
_entity_poly.entity_id
_entity_poly.type
_entity_poly.pdbx_seq_one_letter_code
_entity_poly.pdbx_strand_id
1 'polypeptide(L)'
;RTIMGSFHGSWSFAGFSGALLGIGMVALGLSPYSHFLIVVVLVVLLMAFNYKFLIVTKGKIIPEKKAFFSKPDSTLVWLGIIGFCCMASEGVMFDWSGVYFKEIVKAPGAWVVLGYASYMIMMASGRFLGDGLIHKFGAKLVLQISGFMISIGLFIAVFFPYIIPCTLSFMLVGLGVSTIVPTVYSIAGKNPSVPPGEALTIVSSVSFFGFLMGPPVIGYIAELFNLRYSFAFIGIFGVVISFMVSRVKAIQ
;
A
#
# COMPACT_ATOMS: atom_id res chain seq x y z
N ARG A 1 -11.12 18.34 2.59
CA ARG A 1 -9.83 18.70 1.97
C ARG A 1 -8.73 17.86 2.59
N THR A 2 -7.92 17.18 1.81
CA THR A 2 -6.56 16.62 2.11
C THR A 2 -6.31 15.85 3.42
N ILE A 3 -7.33 15.31 4.07
CA ILE A 3 -7.14 14.55 5.32
C ILE A 3 -6.70 13.12 5.02
N MET A 4 -7.16 12.54 3.90
CA MET A 4 -6.90 11.14 3.58
C MET A 4 -5.42 10.86 3.27
N GLY A 5 -4.76 11.76 2.51
CA GLY A 5 -3.31 11.66 2.24
C GLY A 5 -2.48 11.75 3.53
N SER A 6 -2.78 12.72 4.40
CA SER A 6 -2.11 12.85 5.70
C SER A 6 -2.36 11.65 6.63
N PHE A 7 -3.57 11.09 6.61
CA PHE A 7 -3.90 9.88 7.38
C PHE A 7 -3.06 8.68 6.92
N HIS A 8 -3.00 8.44 5.61
CA HIS A 8 -2.15 7.38 5.05
C HIS A 8 -0.65 7.70 5.18
N GLY A 9 -0.26 8.98 5.15
CA GLY A 9 1.10 9.41 5.47
C GLY A 9 1.51 9.05 6.90
N SER A 10 0.61 9.23 7.87
CA SER A 10 0.83 8.82 9.27
C SER A 10 1.00 7.30 9.41
N TRP A 11 0.26 6.51 8.62
CA TRP A 11 0.47 5.05 8.53
C TRP A 11 1.90 4.69 8.08
N SER A 12 2.39 5.33 7.01
CA SER A 12 3.74 5.09 6.51
C SER A 12 4.81 5.54 7.50
N PHE A 13 4.59 6.67 8.17
CA PHE A 13 5.47 7.16 9.23
C PHE A 13 5.51 6.21 10.42
N ALA A 14 4.37 5.62 10.81
CA ALA A 14 4.31 4.60 11.84
C ALA A 14 5.10 3.34 11.45
N GLY A 15 4.97 2.87 10.21
CA GLY A 15 5.76 1.74 9.69
C GLY A 15 7.26 2.01 9.70
N PHE A 16 7.69 3.21 9.28
CA PHE A 16 9.08 3.62 9.35
C PHE A 16 9.60 3.70 10.79
N SER A 17 8.81 4.29 11.70
CA SER A 17 9.16 4.37 13.13
C SER A 17 9.28 2.99 13.77
N GLY A 18 8.39 2.06 13.39
CA GLY A 18 8.44 0.66 13.83
C GLY A 18 9.69 -0.06 13.33
N ALA A 19 10.11 0.19 12.08
CA ALA A 19 11.36 -0.36 11.54
C ALA A 19 12.59 0.16 12.28
N LEU A 20 12.65 1.47 12.57
CA LEU A 20 13.73 2.07 13.37
C LEU A 20 13.77 1.50 14.79
N LEU A 21 12.60 1.35 15.42
CA LEU A 21 12.50 0.72 16.73
C LEU A 21 13.04 -0.72 16.69
N GLY A 22 12.65 -1.50 15.66
CA GLY A 22 13.13 -2.87 15.47
C GLY A 22 14.65 -2.94 15.33
N ILE A 23 15.25 -2.07 14.53
CA ILE A 23 16.71 -1.97 14.38
C ILE A 23 17.37 -1.67 15.72
N GLY A 24 16.83 -0.70 16.48
CA GLY A 24 17.34 -0.35 17.81
C GLY A 24 17.29 -1.52 18.79
N MET A 25 16.17 -2.26 18.81
CA MET A 25 15.98 -3.42 19.70
C MET A 25 16.96 -4.56 19.37
N VAL A 26 17.18 -4.82 18.08
CA VAL A 26 18.16 -5.81 17.62
C VAL A 26 19.58 -5.38 17.99
N ALA A 27 19.93 -4.09 17.81
CA ALA A 27 21.23 -3.54 18.19
C ALA A 27 21.50 -3.63 19.69
N LEU A 28 20.45 -3.55 20.53
CA LEU A 28 20.53 -3.73 21.98
C LEU A 28 20.54 -5.21 22.42
N GLY A 29 20.51 -6.16 21.48
CA GLY A 29 20.51 -7.59 21.76
C GLY A 29 19.23 -8.09 22.45
N LEU A 30 18.11 -7.36 22.34
CA LEU A 30 16.85 -7.76 22.94
C LEU A 30 16.23 -8.94 22.20
N SER A 31 15.67 -9.89 22.96
CA SER A 31 14.93 -11.00 22.37
C SER A 31 13.66 -10.51 21.66
N PRO A 32 13.15 -11.22 20.63
CA PRO A 32 11.88 -10.90 19.99
C PRO A 32 10.73 -10.77 21.01
N TYR A 33 10.70 -11.62 22.03
CA TYR A 33 9.70 -11.58 23.09
C TYR A 33 9.74 -10.22 23.86
N SER A 34 10.92 -9.79 24.30
CA SER A 34 11.09 -8.51 24.99
C SER A 34 10.71 -7.32 24.09
N HIS A 35 11.06 -7.39 22.81
CA HIS A 35 10.69 -6.39 21.82
C HIS A 35 9.15 -6.26 21.72
N PHE A 36 8.45 -7.37 21.48
CA PHE A 36 6.99 -7.33 21.37
C PHE A 36 6.31 -6.88 22.66
N LEU A 37 6.82 -7.25 23.84
CA LEU A 37 6.30 -6.78 25.11
C LEU A 37 6.40 -5.25 25.24
N ILE A 38 7.54 -4.66 24.86
CA ILE A 38 7.73 -3.20 24.85
C ILE A 38 6.72 -2.54 23.88
N VAL A 39 6.55 -3.09 22.70
CA VAL A 39 5.58 -2.57 21.70
C VAL A 39 4.15 -2.62 22.25
N VAL A 40 3.75 -3.73 22.89
CA VAL A 40 2.43 -3.85 23.51
C VAL A 40 2.22 -2.77 24.57
N VAL A 41 3.19 -2.58 25.48
CA VAL A 41 3.10 -1.55 26.52
C VAL A 41 2.96 -0.15 25.90
N LEU A 42 3.79 0.17 24.88
CA LEU A 42 3.70 1.47 24.17
C LEU A 42 2.32 1.67 23.53
N VAL A 43 1.78 0.66 22.85
CA VAL A 43 0.45 0.74 22.22
C VAL A 43 -0.64 0.95 23.26
N VAL A 44 -0.62 0.22 24.38
CA VAL A 44 -1.60 0.37 25.47
C VAL A 44 -1.52 1.79 26.06
N LEU A 45 -0.33 2.31 26.31
CA LEU A 45 -0.15 3.67 26.82
C LEU A 45 -0.66 4.72 25.84
N LEU A 46 -0.37 4.57 24.53
CA LEU A 46 -0.89 5.45 23.50
C LEU A 46 -2.40 5.40 23.39
N MET A 47 -3.01 4.22 23.48
CA MET A 47 -4.47 4.07 23.50
C MET A 47 -5.09 4.75 24.71
N ALA A 48 -4.53 4.52 25.90
CA ALA A 48 -5.02 5.13 27.16
C ALA A 48 -4.93 6.67 27.09
N PHE A 49 -3.81 7.20 26.57
CA PHE A 49 -3.63 8.65 26.41
C PHE A 49 -4.62 9.27 25.43
N ASN A 50 -4.89 8.58 24.32
CA ASN A 50 -5.77 9.07 23.25
C ASN A 50 -7.25 8.78 23.51
N TYR A 51 -7.59 7.95 24.50
CA TYR A 51 -8.98 7.54 24.78
C TYR A 51 -9.94 8.72 24.94
N LYS A 52 -9.50 9.78 25.62
CA LYS A 52 -10.30 10.99 25.83
C LYS A 52 -10.59 11.81 24.56
N PHE A 53 -9.85 11.57 23.49
CA PHE A 53 -10.04 12.26 22.20
C PHE A 53 -10.91 11.47 21.23
N LEU A 54 -11.34 10.24 21.61
CA LEU A 54 -12.23 9.44 20.78
C LEU A 54 -13.59 10.14 20.64
N ILE A 55 -14.02 10.35 19.41
CA ILE A 55 -15.33 10.91 19.12
C ILE A 55 -16.38 9.81 19.33
N VAL A 56 -17.08 9.87 20.44
CA VAL A 56 -18.23 8.99 20.71
C VAL A 56 -19.44 9.58 20.03
N THR A 57 -19.72 9.19 18.80
CA THR A 57 -20.96 9.59 18.11
C THR A 57 -22.13 8.77 18.68
N LYS A 58 -22.97 9.36 19.51
CA LYS A 58 -24.28 8.80 19.91
C LYS A 58 -25.27 8.91 18.74
N GLY A 59 -24.89 8.41 17.57
CA GLY A 59 -25.81 8.30 16.44
C GLY A 59 -26.70 7.09 16.61
N LYS A 60 -28.03 7.25 16.51
CA LYS A 60 -28.93 6.12 16.28
C LYS A 60 -28.47 5.48 14.98
N ILE A 61 -27.87 4.29 15.06
CA ILE A 61 -27.69 3.43 13.90
C ILE A 61 -29.11 3.05 13.48
N ILE A 62 -29.66 3.78 12.52
CA ILE A 62 -30.88 3.35 11.85
C ILE A 62 -30.42 2.20 10.95
N PRO A 63 -30.80 0.94 11.24
CA PRO A 63 -30.47 -0.15 10.35
C PRO A 63 -31.29 0.03 9.07
N GLU A 64 -30.71 0.69 8.07
CA GLU A 64 -31.27 0.57 6.73
C GLU A 64 -31.22 -0.91 6.34
N LYS A 65 -32.40 -1.53 6.22
CA LYS A 65 -32.55 -2.85 5.64
C LYS A 65 -32.14 -2.80 4.16
N LYS A 66 -30.84 -2.84 3.91
CA LYS A 66 -30.35 -3.04 2.54
C LYS A 66 -30.29 -4.51 2.25
N ALA A 67 -30.82 -4.87 1.09
CA ALA A 67 -30.73 -6.22 0.56
C ALA A 67 -29.24 -6.60 0.47
N PHE A 68 -28.85 -7.67 1.14
CA PHE A 68 -27.49 -8.23 1.19
C PHE A 68 -26.93 -8.58 -0.22
N PHE A 69 -27.76 -8.50 -1.25
CA PHE A 69 -27.49 -8.82 -2.65
C PHE A 69 -27.87 -7.71 -3.64
N SER A 70 -27.78 -6.43 -3.27
CA SER A 70 -27.83 -5.39 -4.30
C SER A 70 -26.57 -5.49 -5.17
N LYS A 71 -26.72 -5.46 -6.51
CA LYS A 71 -25.57 -5.45 -7.42
C LYS A 71 -24.69 -4.25 -7.04
N PRO A 72 -23.39 -4.48 -6.72
CA PRO A 72 -22.51 -3.39 -6.39
C PRO A 72 -22.39 -2.44 -7.59
N ASP A 73 -22.33 -1.14 -7.32
CA ASP A 73 -22.05 -0.14 -8.36
C ASP A 73 -20.77 -0.52 -9.10
N SER A 74 -20.85 -0.62 -10.42
CA SER A 74 -19.72 -1.02 -11.26
C SER A 74 -18.49 -0.12 -11.04
N THR A 75 -18.68 1.16 -10.73
CA THR A 75 -17.61 2.09 -10.41
C THR A 75 -16.84 1.66 -9.16
N LEU A 76 -17.56 1.25 -8.10
CA LEU A 76 -16.93 0.78 -6.87
C LEU A 76 -16.15 -0.52 -7.08
N VAL A 77 -16.66 -1.42 -7.93
CA VAL A 77 -15.95 -2.65 -8.30
C VAL A 77 -14.63 -2.32 -9.01
N TRP A 78 -14.67 -1.42 -10.00
CA TRP A 78 -13.46 -1.01 -10.71
C TRP A 78 -12.45 -0.32 -9.80
N LEU A 79 -12.90 0.56 -8.91
CA LEU A 79 -12.05 1.19 -7.90
C LEU A 79 -11.46 0.14 -6.95
N GLY A 80 -12.25 -0.86 -6.55
CA GLY A 80 -11.80 -1.99 -5.74
C GLY A 80 -10.69 -2.79 -6.42
N ILE A 81 -10.83 -3.08 -7.73
CA ILE A 81 -9.81 -3.83 -8.49
C ILE A 81 -8.52 -3.00 -8.64
N ILE A 82 -8.62 -1.70 -8.90
CA ILE A 82 -7.45 -0.81 -8.90
C ILE A 82 -6.75 -0.86 -7.53
N GLY A 83 -7.54 -0.74 -6.45
CA GLY A 83 -7.06 -0.87 -5.08
C GLY A 83 -6.43 -2.25 -4.80
N PHE A 84 -7.04 -3.34 -5.27
CA PHE A 84 -6.52 -4.71 -5.18
C PHE A 84 -5.12 -4.82 -5.81
N CYS A 85 -4.97 -4.40 -7.06
CA CYS A 85 -3.68 -4.46 -7.76
C CYS A 85 -2.60 -3.62 -7.05
N CYS A 86 -2.96 -2.44 -6.56
CA CYS A 86 -2.05 -1.59 -5.80
C CYS A 86 -1.65 -2.21 -4.47
N MET A 87 -2.62 -2.66 -3.67
CA MET A 87 -2.36 -3.24 -2.36
C MET A 87 -1.69 -4.61 -2.42
N ALA A 88 -1.92 -5.41 -3.48
CA ALA A 88 -1.14 -6.61 -3.73
C ALA A 88 0.34 -6.26 -3.99
N SER A 89 0.60 -5.23 -4.80
CA SER A 89 1.96 -4.73 -5.03
C SER A 89 2.59 -4.21 -3.73
N GLU A 90 1.82 -3.49 -2.91
CA GLU A 90 2.26 -2.99 -1.60
C GLU A 90 2.63 -4.14 -0.66
N GLY A 91 1.76 -5.14 -0.48
CA GLY A 91 2.00 -6.30 0.38
C GLY A 91 3.24 -7.09 -0.05
N VAL A 92 3.42 -7.29 -1.36
CA VAL A 92 4.62 -7.95 -1.90
C VAL A 92 5.89 -7.16 -1.59
N MET A 93 5.85 -5.84 -1.73
CA MET A 93 7.02 -5.01 -1.39
C MET A 93 7.33 -5.03 0.11
N PHE A 94 6.31 -5.13 0.98
CA PHE A 94 6.52 -5.27 2.42
C PHE A 94 7.24 -6.57 2.78
N ASP A 95 6.79 -7.70 2.24
CA ASP A 95 7.25 -9.01 2.70
C ASP A 95 8.45 -9.52 1.89
N TRP A 96 8.51 -9.20 0.59
CA TRP A 96 9.47 -9.82 -0.33
C TRP A 96 10.59 -8.92 -0.82
N SER A 97 10.54 -7.61 -0.59
CA SER A 97 11.59 -6.71 -1.08
C SER A 97 12.96 -7.01 -0.48
N GLY A 98 13.02 -7.28 0.83
CA GLY A 98 14.25 -7.70 1.50
C GLY A 98 14.72 -9.07 1.02
N VAL A 99 13.80 -10.02 0.88
CA VAL A 99 14.12 -11.37 0.34
C VAL A 99 14.66 -11.26 -1.09
N TYR A 100 14.07 -10.39 -1.91
CA TYR A 100 14.57 -10.14 -3.27
C TYR A 100 16.01 -9.61 -3.27
N PHE A 101 16.33 -8.67 -2.39
CA PHE A 101 17.70 -8.16 -2.25
C PHE A 101 18.68 -9.23 -1.77
N LYS A 102 18.25 -10.10 -0.87
CA LYS A 102 19.07 -11.20 -0.38
C LYS A 102 19.28 -12.29 -1.44
N GLU A 103 18.21 -12.81 -2.03
CA GLU A 103 18.24 -14.01 -2.85
C GLU A 103 18.53 -13.75 -4.34
N ILE A 104 18.06 -12.63 -4.89
CA ILE A 104 18.19 -12.32 -6.32
C ILE A 104 19.35 -11.34 -6.56
N VAL A 105 19.35 -10.21 -5.82
CA VAL A 105 20.41 -9.19 -5.96
C VAL A 105 21.73 -9.66 -5.32
N LYS A 106 21.67 -10.63 -4.39
CA LYS A 106 22.82 -11.11 -3.61
C LYS A 106 23.53 -10.00 -2.86
N ALA A 107 22.75 -9.05 -2.32
CA ALA A 107 23.28 -7.92 -1.59
C ALA A 107 23.99 -8.38 -0.30
N PRO A 108 25.14 -7.78 0.08
CA PRO A 108 25.80 -8.04 1.35
C PRO A 108 24.86 -7.73 2.53
N GLY A 109 24.99 -8.44 3.66
CA GLY A 109 24.01 -8.46 4.75
C GLY A 109 23.42 -7.10 5.16
N ALA A 110 24.25 -6.07 5.35
CA ALA A 110 23.77 -4.72 5.70
C ALA A 110 22.95 -4.03 4.58
N TRP A 111 23.18 -4.41 3.33
CA TRP A 111 22.52 -3.78 2.17
C TRP A 111 21.16 -4.41 1.84
N VAL A 112 20.82 -5.55 2.41
CA VAL A 112 19.51 -6.21 2.26
C VAL A 112 18.38 -5.27 2.71
N VAL A 113 18.61 -4.46 3.72
CA VAL A 113 17.66 -3.47 4.23
C VAL A 113 17.25 -2.44 3.17
N LEU A 114 18.12 -2.14 2.20
CA LEU A 114 17.80 -1.18 1.13
C LEU A 114 16.56 -1.59 0.32
N GLY A 115 16.29 -2.88 0.18
CA GLY A 115 15.10 -3.36 -0.53
C GLY A 115 13.83 -2.76 0.08
N TYR A 116 13.67 -2.90 1.38
CA TYR A 116 12.50 -2.38 2.08
C TYR A 116 12.58 -0.86 2.30
N ALA A 117 13.73 -0.36 2.77
CA ALA A 117 13.88 1.04 3.15
C ALA A 117 13.69 2.00 1.97
N SER A 118 14.24 1.69 0.79
CA SER A 118 14.11 2.52 -0.41
C SER A 118 12.65 2.66 -0.83
N TYR A 119 11.91 1.55 -0.82
CA TYR A 119 10.48 1.53 -1.08
C TYR A 119 9.69 2.39 -0.07
N MET A 120 9.92 2.16 1.23
CA MET A 120 9.17 2.84 2.30
C MET A 120 9.40 4.34 2.34
N ILE A 121 10.64 4.79 2.20
CA ILE A 121 10.97 6.22 2.20
C ILE A 121 10.22 6.94 1.07
N MET A 122 10.25 6.38 -0.12
CA MET A 122 9.59 7.02 -1.28
C MET A 122 8.08 6.88 -1.25
N MET A 123 7.54 5.79 -0.70
CA MET A 123 6.10 5.66 -0.47
C MET A 123 5.61 6.70 0.55
N ALA A 124 6.31 6.87 1.66
CA ALA A 124 5.97 7.89 2.65
C ALA A 124 6.03 9.30 2.06
N SER A 125 7.13 9.63 1.36
CA SER A 125 7.31 10.93 0.71
C SER A 125 6.21 11.20 -0.32
N GLY A 126 5.89 10.23 -1.15
CA GLY A 126 4.85 10.32 -2.17
C GLY A 126 3.44 10.52 -1.58
N ARG A 127 3.14 9.95 -0.41
CA ARG A 127 1.85 10.16 0.29
C ARG A 127 1.68 11.60 0.76
N PHE A 128 2.73 12.25 1.21
CA PHE A 128 2.66 13.68 1.59
C PHE A 128 2.58 14.62 0.38
N LEU A 129 3.21 14.26 -0.73
CA LEU A 129 3.22 15.06 -1.96
C LEU A 129 1.99 14.80 -2.84
N GLY A 130 1.34 13.66 -2.68
CA GLY A 130 0.31 13.13 -3.57
C GLY A 130 -0.88 14.07 -3.74
N ASP A 131 -1.38 14.64 -2.66
CA ASP A 131 -2.51 15.56 -2.70
C ASP A 131 -2.21 16.81 -3.55
N GLY A 132 -0.99 17.34 -3.44
CA GLY A 132 -0.55 18.48 -4.27
C GLY A 132 -0.45 18.12 -5.75
N LEU A 133 0.05 16.92 -6.06
CA LEU A 133 0.14 16.42 -7.44
C LEU A 133 -1.25 16.21 -8.04
N ILE A 134 -2.17 15.63 -7.29
CA ILE A 134 -3.55 15.40 -7.72
C ILE A 134 -4.28 16.73 -7.95
N HIS A 135 -4.07 17.71 -7.08
CA HIS A 135 -4.65 19.04 -7.26
C HIS A 135 -4.12 19.73 -8.53
N LYS A 136 -2.84 19.56 -8.83
CA LYS A 136 -2.19 20.24 -9.97
C LYS A 136 -2.45 19.55 -11.30
N PHE A 137 -2.43 18.23 -11.34
CA PHE A 137 -2.44 17.43 -12.59
C PHE A 137 -3.72 16.61 -12.79
N GLY A 138 -4.59 16.56 -11.79
CA GLY A 138 -5.79 15.74 -11.79
C GLY A 138 -5.53 14.28 -11.40
N ALA A 139 -6.55 13.65 -10.81
CA ALA A 139 -6.45 12.29 -10.30
C ALA A 139 -6.12 11.26 -11.41
N LYS A 140 -6.73 11.41 -12.58
CA LYS A 140 -6.56 10.45 -13.69
C LYS A 140 -5.10 10.33 -14.12
N LEU A 141 -4.47 11.45 -14.43
CA LEU A 141 -3.08 11.46 -14.90
C LEU A 141 -2.13 10.93 -13.81
N VAL A 142 -2.31 11.39 -12.57
CA VAL A 142 -1.47 10.95 -11.44
C VAL A 142 -1.59 9.44 -11.24
N LEU A 143 -2.79 8.87 -11.21
CA LEU A 143 -2.98 7.44 -11.03
C LEU A 143 -2.46 6.60 -12.21
N GLN A 144 -2.58 7.10 -13.45
CA GLN A 144 -2.01 6.43 -14.62
C GLN A 144 -0.48 6.37 -14.55
N ILE A 145 0.16 7.51 -14.25
CA ILE A 145 1.61 7.59 -14.07
C ILE A 145 2.04 6.68 -12.91
N SER A 146 1.31 6.68 -11.81
CA SER A 146 1.56 5.83 -10.64
C SER A 146 1.57 4.34 -11.01
N GLY A 147 0.61 3.89 -11.79
CA GLY A 147 0.58 2.51 -12.29
C GLY A 147 1.78 2.18 -13.18
N PHE A 148 2.15 3.09 -14.10
CA PHE A 148 3.35 2.91 -14.91
C PHE A 148 4.64 2.90 -14.08
N MET A 149 4.73 3.73 -13.05
CA MET A 149 5.89 3.74 -12.13
C MET A 149 6.05 2.40 -11.42
N ILE A 150 4.94 1.80 -10.94
CA ILE A 150 4.96 0.46 -10.34
C ILE A 150 5.49 -0.57 -11.35
N SER A 151 4.94 -0.58 -12.55
CA SER A 151 5.31 -1.53 -13.58
C SER A 151 6.77 -1.40 -14.00
N ILE A 152 7.19 -0.19 -14.38
CA ILE A 152 8.56 0.10 -14.81
C ILE A 152 9.56 -0.24 -13.69
N GLY A 153 9.26 0.17 -12.45
CA GLY A 153 10.11 -0.13 -11.31
C GLY A 153 10.31 -1.63 -11.13
N LEU A 154 9.24 -2.42 -11.11
CA LEU A 154 9.34 -3.87 -10.94
C LEU A 154 10.05 -4.55 -12.11
N PHE A 155 9.79 -4.13 -13.35
CA PHE A 155 10.51 -4.68 -14.51
C PHE A 155 12.00 -4.29 -14.54
N ILE A 156 12.38 -3.07 -14.11
CA ILE A 156 13.79 -2.72 -13.93
C ILE A 156 14.46 -3.67 -12.95
N ALA A 157 13.84 -3.95 -11.80
CA ALA A 157 14.39 -4.89 -10.82
C ALA A 157 14.55 -6.30 -11.40
N VAL A 158 13.59 -6.75 -12.21
CA VAL A 158 13.62 -8.07 -12.86
C VAL A 158 14.75 -8.17 -13.90
N PHE A 159 14.93 -7.17 -14.73
CA PHE A 159 15.92 -7.22 -15.81
C PHE A 159 17.33 -6.83 -15.34
N PHE A 160 17.44 -5.97 -14.35
CA PHE A 160 18.72 -5.46 -13.84
C PHE A 160 18.85 -5.73 -12.32
N PRO A 161 19.04 -6.99 -11.89
CA PRO A 161 19.05 -7.37 -10.49
C PRO A 161 20.39 -7.03 -9.80
N TYR A 162 20.75 -5.76 -9.81
CA TYR A 162 21.92 -5.20 -9.13
C TYR A 162 21.48 -4.22 -8.06
N ILE A 163 22.32 -4.00 -7.05
CA ILE A 163 22.00 -3.18 -5.87
C ILE A 163 21.45 -1.81 -6.27
N ILE A 164 22.19 -1.05 -7.08
CA ILE A 164 21.79 0.32 -7.45
C ILE A 164 20.51 0.36 -8.30
N PRO A 165 20.38 -0.39 -9.42
CA PRO A 165 19.15 -0.44 -10.18
C PRO A 165 17.93 -0.86 -9.35
N CYS A 166 18.06 -1.91 -8.51
CA CYS A 166 16.97 -2.37 -7.67
C CYS A 166 16.58 -1.35 -6.60
N THR A 167 17.54 -0.67 -5.98
CA THR A 167 17.24 0.40 -5.02
C THR A 167 16.43 1.52 -5.68
N LEU A 168 16.89 2.03 -6.82
CA LEU A 168 16.21 3.09 -7.55
C LEU A 168 14.83 2.63 -8.07
N SER A 169 14.73 1.39 -8.53
CA SER A 169 13.46 0.82 -8.98
C SER A 169 12.45 0.67 -7.86
N PHE A 170 12.86 0.23 -6.66
CA PHE A 170 11.97 0.11 -5.51
C PHE A 170 11.55 1.48 -4.96
N MET A 171 12.42 2.49 -5.05
CA MET A 171 12.01 3.89 -4.83
C MET A 171 10.90 4.32 -5.81
N LEU A 172 11.04 3.97 -7.09
CA LEU A 172 10.03 4.27 -8.11
C LEU A 172 8.70 3.57 -7.82
N VAL A 173 8.74 2.28 -7.42
CA VAL A 173 7.55 1.53 -7.01
C VAL A 173 6.87 2.19 -5.81
N GLY A 174 7.65 2.61 -4.81
CA GLY A 174 7.13 3.30 -3.62
C GLY A 174 6.38 4.58 -3.97
N LEU A 175 6.95 5.42 -4.85
CA LEU A 175 6.26 6.61 -5.37
C LEU A 175 4.96 6.24 -6.08
N GLY A 176 4.98 5.21 -6.93
CA GLY A 176 3.80 4.76 -7.67
C GLY A 176 2.68 4.29 -6.75
N VAL A 177 2.98 3.47 -5.75
CA VAL A 177 1.98 2.95 -4.81
C VAL A 177 1.38 4.05 -3.94
N SER A 178 2.14 5.09 -3.62
CA SER A 178 1.83 6.09 -2.59
C SER A 178 0.48 6.79 -2.76
N THR A 179 0.07 7.11 -3.98
CA THR A 179 -1.09 7.96 -4.28
C THR A 179 -2.36 7.19 -4.61
N ILE A 180 -2.25 5.91 -5.02
CA ILE A 180 -3.38 5.16 -5.58
C ILE A 180 -4.46 4.90 -4.53
N VAL A 181 -4.12 4.26 -3.42
CA VAL A 181 -5.11 3.86 -2.40
C VAL A 181 -5.83 5.07 -1.78
N PRO A 182 -5.14 6.13 -1.31
CA PRO A 182 -5.81 7.31 -0.77
C PRO A 182 -6.78 7.96 -1.76
N THR A 183 -6.38 8.03 -3.04
CA THR A 183 -7.20 8.63 -4.10
C THR A 183 -8.42 7.78 -4.42
N VAL A 184 -8.25 6.48 -4.58
CA VAL A 184 -9.33 5.52 -4.84
C VAL A 184 -10.37 5.57 -3.72
N TYR A 185 -9.95 5.60 -2.45
CA TYR A 185 -10.85 5.72 -1.31
C TYR A 185 -11.56 7.08 -1.25
N SER A 186 -10.83 8.16 -1.58
CA SER A 186 -11.44 9.49 -1.66
C SER A 186 -12.54 9.57 -2.74
N ILE A 187 -12.33 8.92 -3.89
CA ILE A 187 -13.33 8.86 -4.98
C ILE A 187 -14.50 7.97 -4.58
N ALA A 188 -14.22 6.80 -3.98
CA ALA A 188 -15.27 5.89 -3.51
C ALA A 188 -16.20 6.55 -2.49
N GLY A 189 -15.64 7.29 -1.52
CA GLY A 189 -16.42 8.01 -0.51
C GLY A 189 -17.29 9.16 -1.04
N LYS A 190 -17.10 9.56 -2.30
CA LYS A 190 -17.91 10.57 -3.02
C LYS A 190 -18.92 9.95 -3.98
N ASN A 191 -19.08 8.64 -4.00
CA ASN A 191 -20.03 7.97 -4.88
C ASN A 191 -21.46 8.43 -4.55
N PRO A 192 -22.23 8.91 -5.56
CA PRO A 192 -23.58 9.44 -5.31
C PRO A 192 -24.63 8.36 -5.06
N SER A 193 -24.36 7.11 -5.46
CA SER A 193 -25.32 6.01 -5.43
C SER A 193 -25.33 5.23 -4.12
N VAL A 194 -24.27 5.38 -3.30
CA VAL A 194 -24.06 4.56 -2.10
C VAL A 194 -23.53 5.44 -0.97
N PRO A 195 -23.98 5.24 0.29
CA PRO A 195 -23.42 5.97 1.44
C PRO A 195 -21.91 5.83 1.55
N PRO A 196 -21.19 6.89 1.94
CA PRO A 196 -19.72 6.89 1.97
C PRO A 196 -19.11 5.72 2.75
N GLY A 197 -19.69 5.33 3.89
CA GLY A 197 -19.21 4.21 4.70
C GLY A 197 -19.33 2.87 3.99
N GLU A 198 -20.43 2.65 3.27
CA GLU A 198 -20.66 1.42 2.50
C GLU A 198 -19.74 1.37 1.27
N ALA A 199 -19.61 2.48 0.55
CA ALA A 199 -18.70 2.58 -0.60
C ALA A 199 -17.24 2.30 -0.20
N LEU A 200 -16.79 2.87 0.91
CA LEU A 200 -15.46 2.62 1.45
C LEU A 200 -15.29 1.16 1.89
N THR A 201 -16.30 0.56 2.52
CA THR A 201 -16.24 -0.86 2.93
C THR A 201 -16.08 -1.77 1.71
N ILE A 202 -16.87 -1.56 0.65
CA ILE A 202 -16.79 -2.35 -0.58
C ILE A 202 -15.37 -2.26 -1.19
N VAL A 203 -14.90 -1.03 -1.41
CA VAL A 203 -13.62 -0.81 -2.08
C VAL A 203 -12.44 -1.27 -1.22
N SER A 204 -12.47 -0.99 0.10
CA SER A 204 -11.40 -1.42 0.99
C SER A 204 -11.33 -2.93 1.17
N SER A 205 -12.47 -3.62 1.27
CA SER A 205 -12.49 -5.09 1.38
C SER A 205 -11.82 -5.75 0.18
N VAL A 206 -12.15 -5.30 -1.03
CA VAL A 206 -11.52 -5.82 -2.25
C VAL A 206 -10.02 -5.46 -2.28
N SER A 207 -9.66 -4.23 -1.92
CA SER A 207 -8.26 -3.79 -1.89
C SER A 207 -7.41 -4.56 -0.89
N PHE A 208 -7.89 -4.73 0.34
CA PHE A 208 -7.19 -5.49 1.38
C PHE A 208 -7.07 -6.98 1.05
N PHE A 209 -8.03 -7.55 0.31
CA PHE A 209 -7.88 -8.91 -0.19
C PHE A 209 -6.64 -9.03 -1.10
N GLY A 210 -6.34 -8.00 -1.91
CA GLY A 210 -5.09 -7.92 -2.67
C GLY A 210 -3.84 -7.92 -1.77
N PHE A 211 -3.86 -7.13 -0.71
CA PHE A 211 -2.76 -7.07 0.25
C PHE A 211 -2.48 -8.43 0.91
N LEU A 212 -3.53 -9.15 1.29
CA LEU A 212 -3.42 -10.46 1.92
C LEU A 212 -3.02 -11.57 0.96
N MET A 213 -3.51 -11.51 -0.29
CA MET A 213 -3.25 -12.55 -1.29
C MET A 213 -1.94 -12.35 -2.05
N GLY A 214 -1.47 -11.11 -2.17
CA GLY A 214 -0.22 -10.81 -2.88
C GLY A 214 0.96 -11.66 -2.40
N PRO A 215 1.37 -11.58 -1.12
CA PRO A 215 2.53 -12.30 -0.61
C PRO A 215 2.46 -13.83 -0.76
N PRO A 216 1.36 -14.53 -0.44
CA PRO A 216 1.24 -15.98 -0.68
C PRO A 216 1.36 -16.37 -2.16
N VAL A 217 0.72 -15.60 -3.05
CA VAL A 217 0.80 -15.86 -4.50
C VAL A 217 2.22 -15.71 -5.00
N ILE A 218 2.96 -14.70 -4.53
CA ILE A 218 4.36 -14.49 -4.86
C ILE A 218 5.23 -15.63 -4.36
N GLY A 219 5.01 -16.10 -3.14
CA GLY A 219 5.71 -17.27 -2.59
C GLY A 219 5.51 -18.51 -3.44
N TYR A 220 4.28 -18.79 -3.84
CA TYR A 220 3.94 -19.93 -4.69
C TYR A 220 4.60 -19.84 -6.08
N ILE A 221 4.56 -18.66 -6.72
CA ILE A 221 5.23 -18.46 -8.02
C ILE A 221 6.76 -18.59 -7.85
N ALA A 222 7.31 -18.09 -6.75
CA ALA A 222 8.75 -18.16 -6.48
C ALA A 222 9.24 -19.60 -6.27
N GLU A 223 8.41 -20.45 -5.67
CA GLU A 223 8.70 -21.88 -5.49
C GLU A 223 8.68 -22.65 -6.83
N LEU A 224 7.69 -22.35 -7.69
CA LEU A 224 7.57 -23.01 -9.00
C LEU A 224 8.65 -22.58 -10.01
N PHE A 225 9.05 -21.32 -9.97
CA PHE A 225 9.98 -20.74 -10.95
C PHE A 225 11.16 -20.06 -10.26
N ASN A 226 11.01 -18.81 -9.88
CA ASN A 226 11.90 -18.03 -9.00
C ASN A 226 11.27 -16.67 -8.68
N LEU A 227 11.86 -15.96 -7.74
CA LEU A 227 11.33 -14.67 -7.26
C LEU A 227 11.32 -13.55 -8.33
N ARG A 228 12.16 -13.64 -9.37
CA ARG A 228 12.14 -12.67 -10.50
C ARG A 228 10.83 -12.76 -11.29
N TYR A 229 10.36 -13.97 -11.58
CA TYR A 229 9.06 -14.17 -12.25
C TYR A 229 7.89 -13.69 -11.39
N SER A 230 7.99 -13.89 -10.07
CA SER A 230 7.00 -13.35 -9.12
C SER A 230 6.90 -11.83 -9.20
N PHE A 231 8.04 -11.14 -9.20
CA PHE A 231 8.07 -9.67 -9.32
C PHE A 231 7.61 -9.19 -10.71
N ALA A 232 7.94 -9.93 -11.78
CA ALA A 232 7.41 -9.64 -13.11
C ALA A 232 5.88 -9.75 -13.17
N PHE A 233 5.31 -10.78 -12.53
CA PHE A 233 3.85 -10.95 -12.42
C PHE A 233 3.18 -9.75 -11.74
N ILE A 234 3.72 -9.28 -10.62
CA ILE A 234 3.21 -8.08 -9.95
C ILE A 234 3.45 -6.81 -10.81
N GLY A 235 4.52 -6.76 -11.58
CA GLY A 235 4.76 -5.67 -12.53
C GLY A 235 3.62 -5.47 -13.55
N ILE A 236 2.93 -6.55 -13.93
CA ILE A 236 1.75 -6.48 -14.79
C ILE A 236 0.60 -5.71 -14.11
N PHE A 237 0.48 -5.79 -12.78
CA PHE A 237 -0.58 -5.06 -12.05
C PHE A 237 -0.46 -3.54 -12.22
N GLY A 238 0.76 -3.00 -12.35
CA GLY A 238 0.97 -1.59 -12.65
C GLY A 238 0.39 -1.18 -14.01
N VAL A 239 0.56 -2.01 -15.04
CA VAL A 239 -0.07 -1.80 -16.37
C VAL A 239 -1.59 -1.89 -16.26
N VAL A 240 -2.09 -2.91 -15.54
CA VAL A 240 -3.54 -3.09 -15.32
C VAL A 240 -4.14 -1.86 -14.65
N ILE A 241 -3.50 -1.32 -13.60
CA ILE A 241 -3.93 -0.08 -12.92
C ILE A 241 -4.04 1.06 -13.93
N SER A 242 -2.97 1.33 -14.70
CA SER A 242 -2.94 2.43 -15.67
C SER A 242 -4.04 2.30 -16.73
N PHE A 243 -4.26 1.09 -17.23
CA PHE A 243 -5.33 0.80 -18.18
C PHE A 243 -6.71 1.00 -17.55
N MET A 244 -6.97 0.47 -16.37
CA MET A 244 -8.26 0.57 -15.70
C MET A 244 -8.60 2.02 -15.33
N VAL A 245 -7.64 2.79 -14.85
CA VAL A 245 -7.81 4.22 -14.58
C VAL A 245 -8.28 4.97 -15.82
N SER A 246 -7.83 4.58 -17.03
CA SER A 246 -8.29 5.20 -18.28
C SER A 246 -9.76 4.93 -18.59
N ARG A 247 -10.33 3.85 -18.07
CA ARG A 247 -11.70 3.39 -18.33
C ARG A 247 -12.72 3.84 -17.28
N VAL A 248 -12.29 4.18 -16.08
CA VAL A 248 -13.19 4.57 -14.99
C VAL A 248 -13.56 6.04 -15.09
N LYS A 249 -14.82 6.34 -15.48
CA LYS A 249 -15.30 7.72 -15.66
C LYS A 249 -15.28 8.56 -14.38
N ALA A 250 -15.39 7.93 -13.23
CA ALA A 250 -15.37 8.62 -11.93
C ALA A 250 -13.97 9.20 -11.55
N ILE A 251 -12.92 8.85 -12.30
CA ILE A 251 -11.54 9.33 -12.10
C ILE A 251 -11.24 10.48 -13.11
N GLN A 252 -12.21 11.28 -13.43
CA GLN A 252 -12.00 12.43 -14.34
C GLN A 252 -11.46 13.64 -13.61
#